data_1df9b289179ea704df624305d965e0a5
#
_entry.id   1df9b289179ea704df624305d965e0a5
#
_cell.length_a   1.000
_cell.length_b   1.000
_cell.length_c   1.000
_cell.angle_alpha   90.00
_cell.angle_beta   90.00
_cell.angle_gamma   90.00
#
_symmetry.space_group_name_H-M   'P 1'
#
loop_
_entity.id
_entity.type
_entity.pdbx_description
1 polymer ?
#
loop_
_entity_poly.entity_id
_entity_poly.type
_entity_poly.pdbx_seq_one_letter_code
_entity_poly.pdbx_strand_id
1 'polypeptide(L)'
;MLVNPSGIECITFTDPVEVTNTIADELVASGEADVVVALYHEGITGNEAWSENVDAVFAGHTHQVRDLVTVYGPLILQAGNYGHALADVDFSYNHTTDELVIDNASVLGVEEINACGNPDPALEAIVAQAQLDAGEAGKKVVATIDSDLLRAKNEGEESGSNYGAESQLVNMIATGVRWSMSTNTSVTADIGLMNEGGLRADLFAGDVTYEEAFEI
;
A
#
# COMPACT_ATOMS: atom_id res chain seq x y z
N MET A 1 12.79 -12.49 -1.24
CA MET A 1 11.54 -13.28 -1.09
C MET A 1 11.01 -12.99 0.31
N LEU A 2 9.78 -12.51 0.42
CA LEU A 2 9.19 -12.06 1.70
C LEU A 2 8.24 -13.09 2.35
N VAL A 3 8.18 -14.29 1.78
CA VAL A 3 7.32 -15.38 2.27
C VAL A 3 8.13 -16.64 2.53
N ASN A 4 7.62 -17.49 3.42
CA ASN A 4 8.24 -18.77 3.70
C ASN A 4 8.18 -19.66 2.45
N PRO A 5 9.31 -20.12 1.89
CA PRO A 5 9.35 -20.95 0.69
C PRO A 5 8.46 -22.20 0.75
N SER A 6 8.37 -22.85 1.91
CA SER A 6 7.52 -24.04 2.08
C SER A 6 6.02 -23.77 1.92
N GLY A 7 5.58 -22.52 2.11
CA GLY A 7 4.19 -22.13 1.92
C GLY A 7 3.79 -21.89 0.46
N ILE A 8 4.77 -21.85 -0.46
CA ILE A 8 4.58 -21.52 -1.87
C ILE A 8 5.16 -22.55 -2.85
N GLU A 9 5.51 -23.75 -2.36
CA GLU A 9 6.13 -24.81 -3.19
C GLU A 9 5.28 -25.23 -4.41
N CYS A 10 3.95 -25.10 -4.30
CA CYS A 10 3.02 -25.43 -5.38
C CYS A 10 2.57 -24.20 -6.20
N ILE A 11 3.17 -23.03 -5.99
CA ILE A 11 2.82 -21.78 -6.68
C ILE A 11 3.93 -21.43 -7.66
N THR A 12 3.55 -21.13 -8.90
CA THR A 12 4.45 -20.57 -9.90
C THR A 12 4.12 -19.08 -10.06
N PHE A 13 5.13 -18.23 -9.91
CA PHE A 13 5.01 -16.80 -10.18
C PHE A 13 5.37 -16.53 -11.64
N THR A 14 4.49 -15.86 -12.34
CA THR A 14 4.67 -15.44 -13.74
C THR A 14 4.88 -13.93 -13.80
N ASP A 15 5.29 -13.41 -14.95
CA ASP A 15 5.39 -11.97 -15.16
C ASP A 15 3.99 -11.35 -15.12
N PRO A 16 3.73 -10.40 -14.23
CA PRO A 16 2.40 -9.83 -14.04
C PRO A 16 1.93 -8.99 -15.24
N VAL A 17 2.85 -8.36 -15.97
CA VAL A 17 2.52 -7.57 -17.18
C VAL A 17 2.11 -8.52 -18.31
N GLU A 18 2.87 -9.61 -18.55
CA GLU A 18 2.51 -10.62 -19.55
C GLU A 18 1.14 -11.23 -19.29
N VAL A 19 0.86 -11.57 -18.02
CA VAL A 19 -0.44 -12.17 -17.66
C VAL A 19 -1.57 -11.15 -17.83
N THR A 20 -1.38 -9.91 -17.41
CA THR A 20 -2.37 -8.83 -17.59
C THR A 20 -2.67 -8.61 -19.07
N ASN A 21 -1.63 -8.53 -19.91
CA ASN A 21 -1.80 -8.39 -21.36
C ASN A 21 -2.60 -9.54 -21.97
N THR A 22 -2.24 -10.78 -21.60
CA THR A 22 -2.95 -11.98 -22.10
C THR A 22 -4.42 -11.94 -21.75
N ILE A 23 -4.76 -11.60 -20.49
CA ILE A 23 -6.16 -11.52 -20.04
C ILE A 23 -6.89 -10.38 -20.74
N ALA A 24 -6.27 -9.21 -20.89
CA ALA A 24 -6.87 -8.07 -21.59
C ALA A 24 -7.19 -8.44 -23.05
N ASP A 25 -6.23 -9.05 -23.75
CA ASP A 25 -6.40 -9.47 -25.14
C ASP A 25 -7.52 -10.51 -25.28
N GLU A 26 -7.63 -11.46 -24.35
CA GLU A 26 -8.70 -12.47 -24.32
C GLU A 26 -10.08 -11.83 -24.09
N LEU A 27 -10.21 -10.92 -23.13
CA LEU A 27 -11.46 -10.23 -22.79
C LEU A 27 -11.98 -9.40 -23.97
N VAL A 28 -11.12 -8.63 -24.61
CA VAL A 28 -11.50 -7.83 -25.77
C VAL A 28 -11.83 -8.73 -26.98
N ALA A 29 -11.01 -9.73 -27.26
CA ALA A 29 -11.23 -10.64 -28.39
C ALA A 29 -12.51 -11.48 -28.26
N SER A 30 -12.92 -11.84 -27.04
CA SER A 30 -14.18 -12.54 -26.78
C SER A 30 -15.40 -11.62 -26.76
N GLY A 31 -15.21 -10.31 -26.70
CA GLY A 31 -16.28 -9.32 -26.53
C GLY A 31 -16.89 -9.31 -25.13
N GLU A 32 -16.15 -9.81 -24.14
CA GLU A 32 -16.54 -9.75 -22.71
C GLU A 32 -16.28 -8.38 -22.09
N ALA A 33 -15.32 -7.63 -22.63
CA ALA A 33 -15.01 -6.26 -22.20
C ALA A 33 -14.75 -5.34 -23.39
N ASP A 34 -15.27 -4.13 -23.29
CA ASP A 34 -14.98 -3.02 -24.20
C ASP A 34 -13.84 -2.13 -23.63
N VAL A 35 -13.68 -2.13 -22.31
CA VAL A 35 -12.66 -1.34 -21.58
C VAL A 35 -12.01 -2.25 -20.54
N VAL A 36 -10.69 -2.26 -20.49
CA VAL A 36 -9.91 -3.06 -19.54
C VAL A 36 -9.07 -2.17 -18.64
N VAL A 37 -9.31 -2.26 -17.34
CA VAL A 37 -8.58 -1.55 -16.30
C VAL A 37 -7.81 -2.55 -15.45
N ALA A 38 -6.49 -2.38 -15.35
CA ALA A 38 -5.63 -3.21 -14.51
C ALA A 38 -5.44 -2.61 -13.12
N LEU A 39 -5.71 -3.40 -12.08
CA LEU A 39 -5.27 -3.09 -10.71
C LEU A 39 -3.94 -3.79 -10.46
N TYR A 40 -2.87 -3.01 -10.40
CA TYR A 40 -1.50 -3.50 -10.42
C TYR A 40 -0.76 -3.11 -9.14
N HIS A 41 -0.66 -4.05 -8.18
CA HIS A 41 0.01 -3.77 -6.91
C HIS A 41 1.54 -3.93 -7.02
N GLU A 42 2.14 -3.15 -7.92
CA GLU A 42 3.59 -3.06 -8.14
C GLU A 42 3.93 -1.62 -8.55
N GLY A 43 5.20 -1.25 -8.41
CA GLY A 43 5.67 0.05 -8.89
C GLY A 43 5.80 0.09 -10.40
N ILE A 44 5.62 1.26 -10.97
CA ILE A 44 5.77 1.51 -12.41
C ILE A 44 7.16 2.08 -12.69
N THR A 45 7.91 1.42 -13.54
CA THR A 45 9.25 1.86 -13.98
C THR A 45 9.18 2.69 -15.26
N GLY A 46 8.08 2.58 -16.02
CA GLY A 46 7.87 3.21 -17.32
C GLY A 46 8.44 2.39 -18.50
N ASN A 47 8.90 1.17 -18.23
CA ASN A 47 9.41 0.26 -19.26
C ASN A 47 8.50 -0.96 -19.49
N GLU A 48 7.35 -1.01 -18.81
CA GLU A 48 6.38 -2.08 -18.94
C GLU A 48 5.77 -2.03 -20.36
N ALA A 49 5.79 -3.18 -21.02
CA ALA A 49 5.22 -3.33 -22.36
C ALA A 49 3.74 -3.76 -22.26
N TRP A 50 2.86 -2.82 -21.96
CA TRP A 50 1.42 -3.05 -21.90
C TRP A 50 0.82 -3.34 -23.28
N SER A 51 -0.19 -4.23 -23.34
CA SER A 51 -1.01 -4.43 -24.53
C SER A 51 -1.82 -3.17 -24.83
N GLU A 52 -2.13 -2.94 -26.12
CA GLU A 52 -3.04 -1.89 -26.55
C GLU A 52 -4.48 -2.07 -26.04
N ASN A 53 -4.82 -3.27 -25.56
CA ASN A 53 -6.11 -3.60 -24.97
C ASN A 53 -6.16 -3.32 -23.45
N VAL A 54 -5.11 -2.76 -22.84
CA VAL A 54 -5.13 -2.24 -21.47
C VAL A 54 -5.29 -0.73 -21.54
N ASP A 55 -6.44 -0.22 -21.08
CA ASP A 55 -6.79 1.21 -21.20
C ASP A 55 -6.24 2.04 -20.05
N ALA A 56 -6.28 1.48 -18.82
CA ALA A 56 -5.73 2.14 -17.65
C ALA A 56 -5.10 1.14 -16.67
N VAL A 57 -4.11 1.62 -15.91
CA VAL A 57 -3.43 0.88 -14.84
C VAL A 57 -3.44 1.72 -13.56
N PHE A 58 -4.06 1.20 -12.51
CA PHE A 58 -3.95 1.74 -11.17
C PHE A 58 -2.87 0.97 -10.41
N ALA A 59 -1.71 1.60 -10.28
CA ALA A 59 -0.53 1.02 -9.65
C ALA A 59 -0.48 1.26 -8.14
N GLY A 60 0.41 0.54 -7.43
CA GLY A 60 0.53 0.63 -5.98
C GLY A 60 1.92 0.31 -5.46
N HIS A 61 2.01 -0.22 -4.25
CA HIS A 61 3.20 -0.76 -3.58
C HIS A 61 4.32 0.25 -3.26
N THR A 62 4.77 1.03 -4.23
CA THR A 62 5.92 1.95 -4.06
C THR A 62 5.58 3.27 -3.37
N HIS A 63 4.32 3.47 -2.99
CA HIS A 63 3.83 4.67 -2.30
C HIS A 63 4.10 6.00 -3.04
N GLN A 64 4.36 5.96 -4.33
CA GLN A 64 4.58 7.16 -5.13
C GLN A 64 3.26 7.77 -5.58
N VAL A 65 3.25 9.08 -5.74
CA VAL A 65 2.18 9.76 -6.47
C VAL A 65 2.63 9.89 -7.91
N ARG A 66 1.87 9.32 -8.84
CA ARG A 66 2.16 9.35 -10.27
C ARG A 66 0.88 9.57 -11.07
N ASP A 67 1.01 10.45 -12.03
CA ASP A 67 0.02 10.74 -13.05
C ASP A 67 0.78 10.73 -14.39
N LEU A 68 0.70 9.60 -15.11
CA LEU A 68 1.42 9.38 -16.35
C LEU A 68 0.42 9.07 -17.46
N VAL A 69 0.17 10.07 -18.30
CA VAL A 69 -0.47 9.86 -19.61
C VAL A 69 0.63 9.38 -20.57
N THR A 70 0.60 8.13 -20.95
CA THR A 70 1.56 7.61 -21.93
C THR A 70 1.09 7.94 -23.36
N VAL A 71 2.01 8.26 -24.25
CA VAL A 71 1.68 8.60 -25.65
C VAL A 71 1.27 7.35 -26.45
N TYR A 72 1.73 6.18 -26.03
CA TYR A 72 1.50 4.89 -26.68
C TYR A 72 1.34 3.78 -25.64
N GLY A 73 0.29 3.83 -24.84
CA GLY A 73 0.02 2.83 -23.81
C GLY A 73 -1.08 3.28 -22.88
N PRO A 74 -1.40 2.49 -21.84
CA PRO A 74 -2.48 2.82 -20.93
C PRO A 74 -2.21 4.11 -20.16
N LEU A 75 -3.28 4.74 -19.69
CA LEU A 75 -3.20 5.69 -18.60
C LEU A 75 -2.67 5.00 -17.34
N ILE A 76 -1.65 5.55 -16.68
CA ILE A 76 -1.08 4.97 -15.47
C ILE A 76 -1.17 5.95 -14.32
N LEU A 77 -1.85 5.55 -13.25
CA LEU A 77 -2.01 6.34 -12.02
C LEU A 77 -1.53 5.57 -10.81
N GLN A 78 -0.91 6.27 -9.87
CA GLN A 78 -0.59 5.75 -8.54
C GLN A 78 -0.85 6.84 -7.50
N ALA A 79 -1.71 6.55 -6.52
CA ALA A 79 -2.22 7.51 -5.55
C ALA A 79 -1.51 7.43 -4.18
N GLY A 80 -0.19 7.30 -4.17
CA GLY A 80 0.56 7.28 -2.91
C GLY A 80 0.20 6.10 -2.02
N ASN A 81 -0.19 6.39 -0.78
CA ASN A 81 -0.47 5.38 0.24
C ASN A 81 -1.48 5.86 1.28
N TYR A 82 -1.99 4.95 2.08
CA TYR A 82 -2.78 5.17 3.31
C TYR A 82 -3.99 6.12 3.14
N GLY A 83 -4.54 6.25 1.94
CA GLY A 83 -5.69 7.13 1.69
C GLY A 83 -5.33 8.63 1.65
N HIS A 84 -4.04 8.99 1.55
CA HIS A 84 -3.61 10.38 1.44
C HIS A 84 -3.81 10.96 0.04
N ALA A 85 -4.15 10.14 -0.93
CA ALA A 85 -4.51 10.56 -2.28
C ALA A 85 -5.51 9.59 -2.90
N LEU A 86 -6.21 10.03 -3.93
CA LEU A 86 -7.19 9.26 -4.69
C LEU A 86 -6.89 9.41 -6.18
N ALA A 87 -6.74 8.32 -6.90
CA ALA A 87 -6.69 8.34 -8.36
C ALA A 87 -8.12 8.38 -8.89
N ASP A 88 -8.40 9.35 -9.74
CA ASP A 88 -9.71 9.62 -10.31
C ASP A 88 -9.61 9.67 -11.83
N VAL A 89 -10.47 8.89 -12.52
CA VAL A 89 -10.48 8.80 -13.97
C VAL A 89 -11.92 8.75 -14.46
N ASP A 90 -12.26 9.68 -15.35
CA ASP A 90 -13.52 9.69 -16.07
C ASP A 90 -13.32 9.16 -17.48
N PHE A 91 -14.11 8.17 -17.87
CA PHE A 91 -14.12 7.60 -19.21
C PHE A 91 -15.46 7.85 -19.92
N SER A 92 -15.40 8.19 -21.19
CA SER A 92 -16.54 8.15 -22.10
C SER A 92 -16.30 7.09 -23.17
N TYR A 93 -17.21 6.13 -23.29
CA TYR A 93 -17.14 5.07 -24.30
C TYR A 93 -18.31 5.15 -25.28
N ASN A 94 -18.00 5.14 -26.57
CA ASN A 94 -18.99 5.19 -27.64
C ASN A 94 -19.19 3.77 -28.23
N HIS A 95 -20.25 3.08 -27.81
CA HIS A 95 -20.61 1.75 -28.30
C HIS A 95 -20.89 1.63 -29.81
N THR A 96 -20.99 2.75 -30.54
CA THR A 96 -21.20 2.72 -31.99
C THR A 96 -19.89 2.78 -32.78
N THR A 97 -18.91 3.49 -32.25
CA THR A 97 -17.60 3.68 -32.89
C THR A 97 -16.47 2.89 -32.23
N ASP A 98 -16.76 2.21 -31.12
CA ASP A 98 -15.80 1.52 -30.26
C ASP A 98 -14.64 2.44 -29.82
N GLU A 99 -14.98 3.70 -29.52
CA GLU A 99 -14.02 4.73 -29.15
C GLU A 99 -14.09 5.02 -27.65
N LEU A 100 -12.98 4.86 -26.96
CA LEU A 100 -12.78 5.25 -25.57
C LEU A 100 -12.09 6.63 -25.53
N VAL A 101 -12.65 7.53 -24.74
CA VAL A 101 -12.06 8.84 -24.45
C VAL A 101 -11.82 8.97 -22.95
N ILE A 102 -10.65 9.39 -22.55
CA ILE A 102 -10.35 9.78 -21.18
C ILE A 102 -10.72 11.26 -21.06
N ASP A 103 -11.84 11.53 -20.36
CA ASP A 103 -12.35 12.90 -20.20
C ASP A 103 -11.58 13.64 -19.10
N ASN A 104 -11.19 12.92 -18.03
CA ASN A 104 -10.38 13.43 -16.94
C ASN A 104 -9.51 12.31 -16.37
N ALA A 105 -8.31 12.67 -15.93
CA ALA A 105 -7.43 11.79 -15.15
C ALA A 105 -6.63 12.64 -14.18
N SER A 106 -6.68 12.31 -12.90
CA SER A 106 -5.99 13.07 -11.87
C SER A 106 -5.67 12.24 -10.64
N VAL A 107 -4.71 12.69 -9.86
CA VAL A 107 -4.47 12.19 -8.50
C VAL A 107 -4.79 13.33 -7.54
N LEU A 108 -5.92 13.19 -6.86
CA LEU A 108 -6.41 14.15 -5.87
C LEU A 108 -5.68 13.96 -4.55
N GLY A 109 -5.09 15.02 -4.01
CA GLY A 109 -4.49 15.02 -2.67
C GLY A 109 -5.52 15.21 -1.56
N VAL A 110 -5.05 15.17 -0.31
CA VAL A 110 -5.91 15.30 0.89
C VAL A 110 -6.74 16.59 0.87
N GLU A 111 -6.17 17.70 0.37
CA GLU A 111 -6.87 18.98 0.33
C GLU A 111 -8.06 18.94 -0.64
N GLU A 112 -7.88 18.37 -1.83
CA GLU A 112 -8.93 18.21 -2.80
C GLU A 112 -9.99 17.22 -2.33
N ILE A 113 -9.59 16.09 -1.75
CA ILE A 113 -10.51 15.09 -1.19
C ILE A 113 -11.38 15.73 -0.09
N ASN A 114 -10.78 16.48 0.82
CA ASN A 114 -11.52 17.16 1.89
C ASN A 114 -12.42 18.28 1.35
N ALA A 115 -12.11 18.85 0.20
CA ALA A 115 -12.95 19.86 -0.45
C ALA A 115 -14.14 19.27 -1.22
N CYS A 116 -14.18 17.96 -1.47
CA CYS A 116 -15.27 17.29 -2.19
C CYS A 116 -16.63 17.33 -1.46
N GLY A 117 -16.67 17.81 -0.23
CA GLY A 117 -17.88 18.11 0.48
C GLY A 117 -18.29 17.09 1.54
N ASN A 118 -19.56 16.74 1.60
CA ASN A 118 -20.10 16.01 2.74
C ASN A 118 -19.78 14.51 2.62
N PRO A 119 -19.14 13.90 3.64
CA PRO A 119 -18.97 12.45 3.70
C PRO A 119 -20.33 11.74 3.74
N ASP A 120 -20.36 10.49 3.30
CA ASP A 120 -21.55 9.65 3.38
C ASP A 120 -21.93 9.41 4.86
N PRO A 121 -23.13 9.82 5.31
CA PRO A 121 -23.52 9.71 6.73
C PRO A 121 -23.55 8.26 7.24
N ALA A 122 -23.79 7.27 6.37
CA ALA A 122 -23.78 5.87 6.76
C ALA A 122 -22.35 5.37 7.02
N LEU A 123 -21.39 5.79 6.18
CA LEU A 123 -19.98 5.49 6.39
C LEU A 123 -19.43 6.23 7.61
N GLU A 124 -19.78 7.49 7.81
CA GLU A 124 -19.40 8.23 9.04
C GLU A 124 -19.88 7.52 10.31
N ALA A 125 -21.11 7.02 10.32
CA ALA A 125 -21.64 6.29 11.47
C ALA A 125 -20.88 4.99 11.74
N ILE A 126 -20.48 4.26 10.70
CA ILE A 126 -19.68 3.03 10.82
C ILE A 126 -18.29 3.35 11.38
N VAL A 127 -17.63 4.36 10.86
CA VAL A 127 -16.30 4.80 11.33
C VAL A 127 -16.37 5.27 12.78
N ALA A 128 -17.36 6.11 13.13
CA ALA A 128 -17.54 6.60 14.48
C ALA A 128 -17.77 5.45 15.48
N GLN A 129 -18.59 4.44 15.12
CA GLN A 129 -18.80 3.28 15.97
C GLN A 129 -17.51 2.45 16.12
N ALA A 130 -16.76 2.21 15.05
CA ALA A 130 -15.49 1.49 15.11
C ALA A 130 -14.46 2.21 16.02
N GLN A 131 -14.40 3.54 15.93
CA GLN A 131 -13.54 4.35 16.80
C GLN A 131 -13.95 4.26 18.27
N LEU A 132 -15.25 4.22 18.58
CA LEU A 132 -15.74 4.03 19.95
C LEU A 132 -15.36 2.64 20.48
N ASP A 133 -15.57 1.61 19.67
CA ASP A 133 -15.28 0.22 20.05
C ASP A 133 -13.76 -0.01 20.27
N ALA A 134 -12.92 0.62 19.46
CA ALA A 134 -11.46 0.55 19.58
C ALA A 134 -10.93 1.40 20.74
N GLY A 135 -11.55 2.53 21.04
CA GLY A 135 -11.00 3.58 21.88
C GLY A 135 -10.71 3.18 23.34
N GLU A 136 -11.47 2.26 23.91
CA GLU A 136 -11.20 1.76 25.28
C GLU A 136 -9.95 0.84 25.30
N ALA A 137 -9.81 -0.03 24.31
CA ALA A 137 -8.65 -0.92 24.19
C ALA A 137 -7.39 -0.15 23.80
N GLY A 138 -7.53 0.79 22.86
CA GLY A 138 -6.45 1.60 22.33
C GLY A 138 -5.73 2.44 23.38
N LYS A 139 -6.47 3.03 24.33
CA LYS A 139 -5.93 3.90 25.38
C LYS A 139 -5.15 3.18 26.49
N LYS A 140 -5.19 1.84 26.52
CA LYS A 140 -4.48 1.08 27.54
C LYS A 140 -2.98 1.27 27.41
N VAL A 141 -2.31 1.83 28.44
CA VAL A 141 -0.86 1.89 28.50
C VAL A 141 -0.29 0.46 28.61
N VAL A 142 0.58 0.10 27.68
CA VAL A 142 1.23 -1.22 27.59
C VAL A 142 2.71 -1.18 27.95
N ALA A 143 3.34 -0.01 27.85
CA ALA A 143 4.74 0.21 28.22
C ALA A 143 4.99 1.68 28.57
N THR A 144 6.15 1.97 29.14
CA THR A 144 6.71 3.32 29.26
C THR A 144 8.15 3.27 28.76
N ILE A 145 8.54 4.19 27.91
CA ILE A 145 9.88 4.27 27.33
C ILE A 145 10.53 5.62 27.66
N ASP A 146 11.84 5.60 27.91
CA ASP A 146 12.58 6.79 28.37
C ASP A 146 13.12 7.65 27.20
N SER A 147 13.09 7.13 25.98
CA SER A 147 13.58 7.82 24.78
C SER A 147 12.81 7.40 23.56
N ASP A 148 12.81 8.26 22.54
CA ASP A 148 12.19 7.98 21.25
C ASP A 148 12.84 6.76 20.59
N LEU A 149 12.01 5.90 20.03
CA LEU A 149 12.41 4.77 19.19
C LEU A 149 11.89 5.04 17.78
N LEU A 150 12.78 5.52 16.94
CA LEU A 150 12.45 5.97 15.59
C LEU A 150 12.87 4.95 14.55
N ARG A 151 12.16 4.93 13.44
CA ARG A 151 12.59 4.25 12.20
C ARG A 151 13.78 4.99 11.62
N ALA A 152 14.56 4.32 10.78
CA ALA A 152 15.70 4.96 10.13
C ALA A 152 15.26 6.01 9.12
N LYS A 153 16.08 7.06 8.95
CA LYS A 153 15.81 8.15 8.02
C LYS A 153 17.07 8.61 7.31
N ASN A 154 16.89 9.18 6.14
CA ASN A 154 17.94 9.96 5.47
C ASN A 154 18.11 11.32 6.14
N GLU A 155 19.28 11.94 5.95
CA GLU A 155 19.52 13.28 6.48
C GLU A 155 18.54 14.30 5.86
N GLY A 156 17.82 15.00 6.70
CA GLY A 156 16.83 16.02 6.29
C GLY A 156 15.46 15.45 5.88
N GLU A 157 15.25 14.14 5.96
CA GLU A 157 13.98 13.50 5.65
C GLU A 157 13.25 13.03 6.91
N GLU A 158 12.01 12.59 6.74
CA GLU A 158 11.19 12.03 7.81
C GLU A 158 11.64 10.62 8.20
N SER A 159 11.24 10.19 9.38
CA SER A 159 11.45 8.83 9.87
C SER A 159 10.80 7.79 8.93
N GLY A 160 11.50 6.67 8.71
CA GLY A 160 11.07 5.62 7.78
C GLY A 160 11.44 5.88 6.32
N SER A 161 12.29 6.86 6.02
CA SER A 161 12.76 7.15 4.65
C SER A 161 13.96 6.31 4.20
N ASN A 162 14.66 5.65 5.12
CA ASN A 162 15.87 4.86 4.82
C ASN A 162 15.75 3.39 5.23
N TYR A 163 15.18 2.57 4.36
CA TYR A 163 14.99 1.13 4.59
C TYR A 163 16.30 0.30 4.66
N GLY A 164 17.44 0.91 4.34
CA GLY A 164 18.74 0.24 4.36
C GLY A 164 19.60 0.54 5.58
N ALA A 165 19.13 1.40 6.48
CA ALA A 165 19.88 1.81 7.65
C ALA A 165 19.35 1.15 8.94
N GLU A 166 20.22 1.08 9.93
CA GLU A 166 19.88 0.59 11.26
C GLU A 166 19.01 1.61 12.01
N SER A 167 17.98 1.13 12.72
CA SER A 167 17.17 1.95 13.62
C SER A 167 16.98 1.30 14.98
N GLN A 168 16.76 2.14 16.00
CA GLN A 168 16.52 1.67 17.35
C GLN A 168 15.20 0.89 17.44
N LEU A 169 14.18 1.33 16.70
CA LEU A 169 12.88 0.65 16.68
C LEU A 169 12.98 -0.74 16.04
N VAL A 170 13.65 -0.87 14.89
CA VAL A 170 13.89 -2.18 14.25
C VAL A 170 14.63 -3.12 15.20
N ASN A 171 15.67 -2.63 15.88
CA ASN A 171 16.46 -3.41 16.84
C ASN A 171 15.61 -3.89 18.02
N MET A 172 14.75 -3.04 18.56
CA MET A 172 13.83 -3.40 19.64
C MET A 172 12.84 -4.49 19.15
N ILE A 173 12.20 -4.32 18.01
CA ILE A 173 11.25 -5.29 17.48
C ILE A 173 11.93 -6.62 17.15
N ALA A 174 13.08 -6.61 16.48
CA ALA A 174 13.85 -7.84 16.19
C ALA A 174 14.25 -8.58 17.47
N THR A 175 14.65 -7.84 18.51
CA THR A 175 14.96 -8.41 19.82
C THR A 175 13.71 -9.00 20.48
N GLY A 176 12.57 -8.29 20.40
CA GLY A 176 11.28 -8.74 20.92
C GLY A 176 10.80 -10.02 20.24
N VAL A 177 10.91 -10.11 18.91
CA VAL A 177 10.57 -11.33 18.15
C VAL A 177 11.44 -12.49 18.57
N ARG A 178 12.76 -12.31 18.68
CA ARG A 178 13.70 -13.33 19.16
C ARG A 178 13.36 -13.80 20.57
N TRP A 179 13.09 -12.86 21.48
CA TRP A 179 12.71 -13.15 22.86
C TRP A 179 11.39 -13.94 22.93
N SER A 180 10.38 -13.49 22.19
CA SER A 180 9.06 -14.12 22.15
C SER A 180 9.14 -15.57 21.66
N MET A 181 9.89 -15.82 20.60
CA MET A 181 10.14 -17.18 20.10
C MET A 181 10.76 -18.06 21.16
N SER A 182 11.83 -17.59 21.80
CA SER A 182 12.57 -18.36 22.80
C SER A 182 11.81 -18.58 24.11
N THR A 183 10.83 -17.72 24.43
CA THR A 183 10.06 -17.77 25.67
C THR A 183 8.74 -18.53 25.50
N ASN A 184 8.07 -18.36 24.37
CA ASN A 184 6.72 -18.87 24.17
C ASN A 184 6.68 -20.16 23.33
N THR A 185 7.82 -20.63 22.84
CA THR A 185 7.94 -21.88 22.06
C THR A 185 9.07 -22.75 22.61
N SER A 186 9.22 -23.97 22.09
CA SER A 186 10.33 -24.84 22.37
C SER A 186 11.60 -24.55 21.55
N VAL A 187 11.55 -23.51 20.70
CA VAL A 187 12.65 -23.12 19.80
C VAL A 187 13.43 -21.98 20.43
N THR A 188 14.75 -22.16 20.58
CA THR A 188 15.65 -21.07 20.94
C THR A 188 16.10 -20.35 19.69
N ALA A 189 15.78 -19.07 19.58
CA ALA A 189 16.20 -18.22 18.47
C ALA A 189 17.49 -17.48 18.84
N ASP A 190 18.53 -17.64 18.02
CA ASP A 190 19.82 -16.94 18.21
C ASP A 190 19.76 -15.52 17.65
N ILE A 191 19.03 -15.32 16.56
CA ILE A 191 18.92 -14.05 15.84
C ILE A 191 17.46 -13.71 15.60
N GLY A 192 17.09 -12.45 15.78
CA GLY A 192 15.84 -11.83 15.33
C GLY A 192 16.11 -10.90 14.16
N LEU A 193 15.24 -10.91 13.16
CA LEU A 193 15.32 -10.05 12.00
C LEU A 193 13.98 -9.35 11.79
N MET A 194 14.03 -8.08 11.41
CA MET A 194 12.87 -7.29 11.00
C MET A 194 13.27 -6.38 9.84
N ASN A 195 12.42 -6.29 8.82
CA ASN A 195 12.63 -5.33 7.75
C ASN A 195 12.03 -3.98 8.13
N GLU A 196 12.75 -2.90 7.84
CA GLU A 196 12.32 -1.52 8.15
C GLU A 196 10.94 -1.19 7.55
N GLY A 197 10.70 -1.57 6.30
CA GLY A 197 9.43 -1.33 5.62
C GLY A 197 8.23 -2.04 6.22
N GLY A 198 8.43 -2.95 7.18
CA GLY A 198 7.36 -3.57 7.96
C GLY A 198 6.86 -2.68 9.10
N LEU A 199 7.64 -1.68 9.51
CA LEU A 199 7.29 -0.74 10.59
C LEU A 199 6.60 0.49 10.01
N ARG A 200 5.47 0.87 10.59
CA ARG A 200 4.60 1.92 10.02
C ARG A 200 4.58 3.21 10.84
N ALA A 201 4.90 3.14 12.13
CA ALA A 201 4.92 4.27 13.04
C ALA A 201 6.23 4.31 13.85
N ASP A 202 6.48 5.43 14.52
CA ASP A 202 7.55 5.62 15.49
C ASP A 202 6.97 5.54 16.90
N LEU A 203 7.81 5.26 17.91
CA LEU A 203 7.43 5.38 19.31
C LEU A 203 8.17 6.56 19.95
N PHE A 204 7.42 7.39 20.63
CA PHE A 204 7.96 8.56 21.34
C PHE A 204 8.08 8.28 22.84
N ALA A 205 9.05 8.94 23.49
CA ALA A 205 9.28 8.82 24.92
C ALA A 205 8.01 9.15 25.74
N GLY A 206 7.73 8.33 26.74
CA GLY A 206 6.53 8.44 27.57
C GLY A 206 5.78 7.12 27.69
N ASP A 207 4.54 7.23 28.08
CA ASP A 207 3.62 6.08 28.12
C ASP A 207 3.24 5.69 26.69
N VAL A 208 3.43 4.44 26.36
CA VAL A 208 3.05 3.83 25.08
C VAL A 208 1.73 3.13 25.26
N THR A 209 0.73 3.54 24.50
CA THR A 209 -0.59 2.93 24.49
C THR A 209 -0.65 1.69 23.58
N TYR A 210 -1.71 0.91 23.74
CA TYR A 210 -1.94 -0.24 22.84
C TYR A 210 -2.12 0.20 21.38
N GLU A 211 -2.79 1.32 21.14
CA GLU A 211 -3.01 1.91 19.81
C GLU A 211 -1.67 2.25 19.15
N GLU A 212 -0.81 3.00 19.83
CA GLU A 212 0.54 3.36 19.33
C GLU A 212 1.41 2.12 19.06
N ALA A 213 1.34 1.11 19.95
CA ALA A 213 2.07 -0.15 19.75
C ALA A 213 1.49 -0.99 18.58
N PHE A 214 0.20 -0.84 18.27
CA PHE A 214 -0.47 -1.54 17.17
C PHE A 214 -0.19 -0.88 15.80
N GLU A 215 0.08 0.41 15.78
CA GLU A 215 0.41 1.15 14.57
C GLU A 215 1.83 0.86 14.02
N ILE A 216 2.71 0.25 14.83
CA ILE A 216 4.06 -0.13 14.40
C ILE A 216 3.98 -1.29 13.42
#